data_533cb7ed00d4c200df7f967555c5e4fe
#
_entry.id   533cb7ed00d4c200df7f967555c5e4fe
#
_cell.length_a   1.000
_cell.length_b   1.000
_cell.length_c   1.000
_cell.angle_alpha   90.00
_cell.angle_beta   90.00
_cell.angle_gamma   90.00
#
_symmetry.space_group_name_H-M   'P 1'
#
loop_
_entity.id
_entity.type
_entity.pdbx_description
1 polymer ?
#
loop_
_entity_poly.entity_id
_entity_poly.type
_entity_poly.pdbx_seq_one_letter_code
_entity_poly.pdbx_strand_id
1 'polypeptide(L)'
;MTWKGSGQETVGAEPTLWAISDLHTGHLGNKPVAESLYPSSPDDXXXXXXXXXXXXXXXXWXLDLLXRRXAKVIWVXGNHELWTTNRDPMQIFGRARYDYLVNMCDEMGVVTPEHPFPVWTERGGPATIVPMFLLYDYSFLPEGANSKAEGVAIAKERNVVATXEFLLSPEPYPTRDAWCHERVAATXARXEQLDWMQPTVLVNHFPLLRQPCDALFYPEFSLWCGTTKTADWHTRYNAVXXVYGHLHIPRTTWYDGVRFEEVSVGYPREWRRRKPYSWLRQVLPDPQYAPGYLNDFGGHFVITPEMRTQAAQFRERLRQRQSR
;
A
#
# COMPACT_ATOMS: atom_id res chain seq x y z
N MET A 1 5.64 -5.73 -18.23
CA MET A 1 5.26 -5.96 -19.65
C MET A 1 4.88 -4.62 -20.26
N THR A 2 5.38 -4.35 -21.43
CA THR A 2 5.06 -3.13 -22.15
C THR A 2 3.86 -3.37 -23.04
N TRP A 3 2.87 -2.51 -22.95
CA TRP A 3 1.76 -2.54 -23.88
C TRP A 3 2.24 -1.90 -25.17
N LYS A 4 2.29 -2.67 -26.22
CA LYS A 4 2.90 -2.20 -27.45
C LYS A 4 1.97 -1.39 -28.32
N GLY A 5 0.72 -1.36 -27.97
CA GLY A 5 -0.24 -0.60 -28.74
C GLY A 5 -0.59 -1.24 -30.06
N SER A 6 -0.03 -2.36 -30.40
CA SER A 6 -0.44 -3.06 -31.59
C SER A 6 -1.67 -3.89 -31.25
N GLY A 7 -2.62 -3.90 -32.12
CA GLY A 7 -3.82 -4.66 -31.88
C GLY A 7 -3.58 -6.13 -31.64
N GLN A 8 -2.48 -6.63 -32.14
CA GLN A 8 -2.21 -8.06 -32.03
C GLN A 8 -1.95 -8.48 -30.60
N GLU A 9 -1.17 -7.68 -29.83
CA GLU A 9 -0.84 -8.07 -28.48
C GLU A 9 -2.03 -7.96 -27.55
N THR A 10 -2.97 -7.07 -27.86
CA THR A 10 -4.10 -6.86 -26.97
C THR A 10 -5.37 -7.57 -27.42
N VAL A 11 -5.43 -7.99 -28.70
CA VAL A 11 -6.59 -8.71 -29.18
C VAL A 11 -6.66 -10.06 -28.47
N GLY A 12 -7.77 -10.30 -27.78
CA GLY A 12 -7.94 -11.51 -27.02
C GLY A 12 -7.27 -11.52 -25.65
N ALA A 13 -6.54 -10.43 -25.30
CA ALA A 13 -5.95 -10.36 -23.96
C ALA A 13 -7.05 -10.19 -22.93
N GLU A 14 -6.99 -11.00 -21.87
CA GLU A 14 -7.97 -10.90 -20.80
C GLU A 14 -7.64 -9.71 -19.94
N PRO A 15 -8.65 -8.96 -19.48
CA PRO A 15 -8.38 -7.87 -18.54
C PRO A 15 -7.72 -8.35 -17.27
N THR A 16 -6.84 -7.52 -16.73
CA THR A 16 -6.08 -7.81 -15.53
C THR A 16 -6.23 -6.66 -14.56
N LEU A 17 -6.35 -6.99 -13.28
CA LEU A 17 -6.31 -6.00 -12.20
C LEU A 17 -4.89 -5.94 -11.69
N TRP A 18 -4.27 -4.77 -11.84
CA TRP A 18 -2.87 -4.54 -11.46
C TRP A 18 -2.79 -3.67 -10.22
N ALA A 19 -1.63 -3.71 -9.56
CA ALA A 19 -1.36 -2.87 -8.41
C ALA A 19 0.07 -2.36 -8.45
N ILE A 20 0.26 -1.18 -7.86
CA ILE A 20 1.58 -0.59 -7.66
C ILE A 20 1.45 0.42 -6.53
N SER A 21 2.54 0.67 -5.83
CA SER A 21 2.53 1.60 -4.71
C SER A 21 3.87 2.30 -4.59
N ASP A 22 3.87 3.38 -3.80
CA ASP A 22 5.10 4.06 -3.41
C ASP A 22 5.97 4.43 -4.62
N LEU A 23 5.33 5.07 -5.59
CA LEU A 23 6.01 5.48 -6.82
C LEU A 23 7.04 6.58 -6.58
N HIS A 24 6.80 7.45 -5.61
CA HIS A 24 7.74 8.52 -5.25
C HIS A 24 8.28 9.27 -6.46
N THR A 25 7.35 9.75 -7.29
CA THR A 25 7.72 10.40 -8.55
C THR A 25 8.44 11.72 -8.37
N GLY A 26 8.52 12.24 -7.14
CA GLY A 26 9.36 13.39 -6.86
C GLY A 26 10.85 13.11 -7.01
N HIS A 27 11.25 11.85 -6.97
CA HIS A 27 12.63 11.48 -7.25
C HIS A 27 12.81 11.33 -8.76
N LEU A 28 13.86 11.95 -9.29
CA LEU A 28 14.08 11.96 -10.74
C LEU A 28 14.17 10.56 -11.32
N GLY A 29 14.78 9.63 -10.59
CA GLY A 29 14.91 8.26 -11.09
C GLY A 29 13.59 7.52 -11.20
N ASN A 30 12.56 7.96 -10.48
CA ASN A 30 11.28 7.26 -10.46
C ASN A 30 10.30 7.75 -11.52
N LYS A 31 10.51 8.94 -12.07
CA LYS A 31 9.59 9.42 -13.10
C LYS A 31 9.57 8.50 -14.32
N PRO A 32 10.75 8.04 -14.83
CA PRO A 32 10.72 7.07 -15.92
C PRO A 32 10.00 5.77 -15.58
N VAL A 33 10.07 5.32 -14.32
CA VAL A 33 9.31 4.14 -13.91
C VAL A 33 7.83 4.38 -14.13
N ALA A 34 7.31 5.52 -13.63
CA ALA A 34 5.90 5.84 -13.81
C ALA A 34 5.53 5.92 -15.29
N GLU A 35 6.39 6.54 -16.09
CA GLU A 35 6.12 6.69 -17.51
C GLU A 35 6.08 5.36 -18.25
N SER A 36 6.75 4.34 -17.70
CA SER A 36 6.82 3.02 -18.34
C SER A 36 5.62 2.13 -18.04
N LEU A 37 4.68 2.58 -17.21
CA LEU A 37 3.57 1.73 -16.77
C LEU A 37 2.49 1.68 -17.83
N TYR A 38 2.32 0.54 -18.44
CA TYR A 38 1.29 0.30 -19.45
C TYR A 38 0.50 -0.95 -19.12
N PRO A 39 -0.81 -0.91 -19.35
CA PRO A 39 -1.61 -2.13 -19.16
C PRO A 39 -1.33 -3.14 -20.27
N SER A 40 -1.76 -4.36 -20.04
CA SER A 40 -1.70 -5.41 -21.05
C SER A 40 -2.97 -5.45 -21.90
N SER A 41 -4.00 -4.76 -21.47
CA SER A 41 -5.27 -4.66 -22.18
C SER A 41 -5.88 -3.30 -21.86
N PRO A 42 -6.59 -2.68 -22.79
CA PRO A 42 -7.24 -1.39 -22.48
C PRO A 42 -8.34 -1.50 -21.44
N ASP A 43 -8.77 -2.69 -21.10
CA ASP A 43 -9.80 -2.91 -20.08
C ASP A 43 -9.20 -3.20 -18.70
N ASP A 44 -7.89 -3.10 -18.58
CA ASP A 44 -7.24 -3.35 -17.30
C ASP A 44 -7.55 -2.26 -16.26
N UNK A 45 -7.50 -2.52 -14.93
CA UNK A 45 -7.70 -1.61 -13.87
C UNK A 45 -6.40 -1.56 -13.10
N UNK A 46 -6.03 -0.39 -12.42
CA UNK A 46 -4.85 -0.24 -11.64
C UNK A 46 -5.20 0.18 -10.27
N UNK A 47 -4.62 -0.43 -9.29
CA UNK A 47 -4.72 0.04 -7.97
C UNK A 47 -3.43 0.71 -7.66
N UNK A 48 -3.54 1.99 -7.53
CA UNK A 48 -2.40 2.77 -7.20
C UNK A 48 -2.45 3.02 -5.77
N UNK A 49 -1.65 2.50 -5.09
CA UNK A 49 -1.55 2.73 -3.70
C UNK A 49 -0.49 3.72 -3.50
N UNK A 50 -0.90 4.89 -3.36
CA UNK A 50 -0.29 6.15 -3.27
C UNK A 50 1.08 6.33 -3.45
N UNK A 51 1.58 6.92 -2.97
CA UNK A 51 2.75 7.61 -2.81
C UNK A 51 3.26 8.20 -4.09
N UNK A 52 2.58 9.19 -4.42
CA UNK A 52 2.99 10.00 -5.56
C UNK A 52 3.99 10.98 -5.03
N UNK A 53 3.94 11.97 -5.08
CA UNK A 53 4.82 12.98 -4.60
C UNK A 53 4.10 13.83 -3.62
N UNK A 54 4.72 14.57 -3.00
CA UNK A 54 4.19 15.48 -2.00
C UNK A 54 3.49 16.61 -2.56
N UNK A 55 3.82 17.00 -3.75
CA UNK A 55 3.23 18.11 -4.35
C UNK A 55 1.94 17.71 -5.05
N UNK A 56 1.00 18.47 -4.99
CA UNK A 56 -0.23 18.25 -5.66
C UNK A 56 -0.07 18.05 -7.13
N UNK A 57 0.78 18.79 -7.70
CA UNK A 57 1.02 18.72 -9.11
C UNK A 57 1.57 17.38 -9.53
N UNK A 58 2.25 16.85 -8.83
CA UNK A 58 2.79 15.60 -9.18
C UNK A 58 1.79 14.48 -9.07
N UNK A 59 0.98 14.58 -8.24
CA UNK A 59 -0.07 13.67 -8.08
C UNK A 59 -1.06 13.76 -9.20
N UNK A 60 -1.34 14.87 -9.65
CA UNK A 60 -2.18 15.16 -10.79
C UNK A 60 -1.62 14.58 -12.04
N TRP A 61 -0.39 14.79 -12.22
CA TRP A 61 0.26 14.21 -13.40
C TRP A 61 0.21 12.66 -13.44
N UNK A 62 0.41 12.11 -12.36
CA UNK A 62 0.45 10.72 -12.29
C UNK A 62 -0.85 10.11 -12.55
N LEU A 63 -1.77 10.71 -11.94
CA LEU A 63 -3.14 10.18 -12.10
C LEU A 63 -3.65 10.40 -13.54
N ASP A 64 -3.39 11.55 -14.09
CA ASP A 64 -3.79 11.83 -15.46
C ASP A 64 -3.17 10.82 -16.43
N LEU A 65 -1.91 10.55 -16.26
CA LEU A 65 -1.22 9.57 -17.10
C LEU A 65 -1.89 8.20 -17.01
N LEU A 66 -2.15 7.76 -15.83
CA LEU A 66 -2.77 6.46 -15.60
C LEU A 66 -4.24 6.41 -16.02
N UNK A 67 -4.83 7.34 -15.70
CA UNK A 67 -6.19 7.45 -16.07
C UNK A 67 -6.37 7.39 -17.53
N ARG A 68 -5.31 7.82 -18.44
CA ARG A 68 -5.39 7.70 -19.88
C ARG A 68 -5.07 6.28 -20.37
N ARG A 69 -4.41 5.51 -19.59
CA ARG A 69 -3.96 4.16 -19.95
C ARG A 69 -4.81 3.02 -19.40
N UNK A 70 -5.26 3.12 -18.26
CA UNK A 70 -6.03 2.12 -17.61
C UNK A 70 -7.46 2.45 -17.79
N ALA A 71 -8.36 1.45 -17.81
CA ALA A 71 -9.81 1.67 -17.91
C ALA A 71 -10.38 2.26 -16.64
N LYS A 72 -9.79 1.94 -15.50
CA LYS A 72 -10.20 2.47 -14.22
C LYS A 72 -8.98 2.56 -13.33
N VAL A 73 -8.83 3.69 -12.66
CA VAL A 73 -7.77 3.90 -11.68
C VAL A 73 -8.42 4.03 -10.31
N ILE A 74 -7.89 3.29 -9.35
CA ILE A 74 -8.36 3.30 -7.97
C ILE A 74 -7.19 3.74 -7.11
N TRP A 75 -7.34 4.86 -6.40
CA TRP A 75 -6.24 5.44 -5.64
C TRP A 75 -6.56 5.45 -4.17
N VAL A 76 -5.61 4.98 -3.37
CA VAL A 76 -5.71 5.13 -1.93
C VAL A 76 -4.58 6.00 -1.43
N UNK A 77 -4.88 6.78 -0.62
CA UNK A 77 -3.98 7.75 -0.11
C UNK A 77 -2.95 7.10 0.78
N GLY A 78 -1.78 7.61 0.72
CA GLY A 78 -0.70 7.25 1.59
C GLY A 78 -0.33 8.38 2.52
N ASN A 79 0.77 8.17 3.24
CA ASN A 79 1.20 9.21 4.19
C ASN A 79 1.81 10.42 3.47
N HIS A 80 2.55 10.19 2.39
CA HIS A 80 3.25 11.31 1.72
C HIS A 80 2.32 12.32 1.11
N GLU A 81 1.18 11.91 0.59
CA GLU A 81 0.22 12.85 0.01
C GLU A 81 -0.35 13.79 1.06
N LEU A 82 -0.33 13.37 2.32
CA LEU A 82 -0.87 14.16 3.42
C LEU A 82 0.17 15.04 4.10
N TRP A 83 1.43 14.92 3.72
CA TRP A 83 2.47 15.80 4.23
C TRP A 83 2.29 17.20 3.65
N THR A 84 2.43 18.21 4.49
CA THR A 84 2.43 19.58 4.04
C THR A 84 3.73 20.22 4.46
N THR A 85 4.60 20.48 3.50
CA THR A 85 5.88 21.13 3.77
C THR A 85 5.72 22.64 3.65
N ASN A 86 6.70 23.37 4.17
CA ASN A 86 6.67 24.84 4.07
C ASN A 86 6.71 25.33 2.62
N ARG A 87 7.24 24.53 1.72
CA ARG A 87 7.40 24.91 0.33
C ARG A 87 6.22 24.53 -0.55
N ASP A 88 5.26 23.79 0.01
CA ASP A 88 4.11 23.34 -0.75
C ASP A 88 3.22 24.55 -1.06
N PRO A 89 2.93 24.85 -2.34
CA PRO A 89 2.00 25.93 -2.64
C PRO A 89 0.62 25.72 -2.05
N MET A 90 0.23 24.45 -1.84
CA MET A 90 -1.07 24.13 -1.25
C MET A 90 -0.90 23.95 0.24
N GLN A 91 -1.13 25.02 1.00
CA GLN A 91 -1.00 24.98 2.45
C GLN A 91 -2.33 24.55 3.07
N ILE A 92 -2.71 23.31 2.80
CA ILE A 92 -3.90 22.67 3.33
C ILE A 92 -3.44 21.47 4.12
N PHE A 93 -4.04 21.26 5.30
CA PHE A 93 -3.53 20.29 6.27
C PHE A 93 -4.59 19.26 6.64
N GLY A 94 -4.13 18.09 7.04
CA GLY A 94 -4.95 17.10 7.70
C GLY A 94 -6.12 16.61 6.85
N ARG A 95 -7.28 16.50 7.48
CA ARG A 95 -8.47 16.01 6.79
C ARG A 95 -8.86 16.92 5.64
N ALA A 96 -8.68 18.22 5.77
CA ALA A 96 -9.02 19.13 4.67
C ALA A 96 -8.16 18.81 3.44
N ARG A 97 -6.89 18.46 3.66
CA ARG A 97 -6.03 18.07 2.55
C ARG A 97 -6.51 16.76 1.92
N TYR A 98 -6.87 15.80 2.76
CA TYR A 98 -7.41 14.53 2.26
C TYR A 98 -8.67 14.79 1.42
N ASP A 99 -9.58 15.61 1.93
CA ASP A 99 -10.82 15.91 1.21
C ASP A 99 -10.55 16.62 -0.11
N TYR A 100 -9.57 17.51 -0.13
CA TYR A 100 -9.18 18.20 -1.36
C TYR A 100 -8.70 17.18 -2.40
N LEU A 101 -7.88 16.21 -1.98
CA LEU A 101 -7.37 15.21 -2.90
C LEU A 101 -8.48 14.28 -3.40
N VAL A 102 -9.42 13.93 -2.52
CA VAL A 102 -10.57 13.12 -2.93
C VAL A 102 -11.41 13.86 -3.97
N ASN A 103 -11.65 15.15 -3.75
CA ASN A 103 -12.42 15.94 -4.71
C ASN A 103 -11.71 16.04 -6.05
N MET A 104 -10.39 16.20 -6.03
CA MET A 104 -9.60 16.20 -7.25
C MET A 104 -9.78 14.89 -8.01
N CYS A 105 -9.69 13.78 -7.29
CA CYS A 105 -9.87 12.46 -7.90
C CYS A 105 -11.26 12.29 -8.47
N ASP A 106 -12.27 12.77 -7.75
CA ASP A 106 -13.65 12.68 -8.22
C ASP A 106 -13.79 13.40 -9.56
N GLU A 107 -13.21 14.59 -9.66
CA GLU A 107 -13.28 15.35 -10.92
C GLU A 107 -12.56 14.65 -12.06
N MET A 108 -11.51 13.91 -11.75
CA MET A 108 -10.74 13.19 -12.77
C MET A 108 -11.32 11.84 -13.13
N GLY A 109 -12.30 11.35 -12.36
CA GLY A 109 -12.84 10.02 -12.57
C GLY A 109 -12.03 8.93 -11.91
N VAL A 110 -11.21 9.26 -10.94
CA VAL A 110 -10.41 8.31 -10.19
C VAL A 110 -11.19 7.87 -8.94
N VAL A 111 -11.24 6.58 -8.69
CA VAL A 111 -11.96 6.03 -7.54
C VAL A 111 -11.09 6.14 -6.29
N THR A 112 -11.70 6.58 -5.19
CA THR A 112 -11.02 6.71 -3.90
C THR A 112 -11.77 5.93 -2.84
N PRO A 113 -11.24 5.85 -1.60
CA PRO A 113 -11.98 5.21 -0.51
C PRO A 113 -13.33 5.82 -0.21
N GLU A 114 -13.59 7.05 -0.67
CA GLU A 114 -14.86 7.73 -0.38
C GLU A 114 -15.93 7.48 -1.45
N HIS A 115 -15.61 6.72 -2.48
CA HIS A 115 -16.55 6.39 -3.55
C HIS A 115 -17.18 5.03 -3.29
N PRO A 116 -18.26 4.70 -4.00
CA PRO A 116 -18.79 3.32 -3.94
C PRO A 116 -17.70 2.33 -4.34
N PHE A 117 -17.68 1.18 -3.67
CA PHE A 117 -16.68 0.17 -3.95
C PHE A 117 -16.91 -0.42 -5.34
N PRO A 118 -15.90 -0.39 -6.22
CA PRO A 118 -16.09 -1.03 -7.53
C PRO A 118 -16.04 -2.54 -7.42
N VAL A 119 -16.64 -3.21 -8.39
CA VAL A 119 -16.62 -4.66 -8.46
C VAL A 119 -15.82 -5.08 -9.67
N TRP A 120 -14.84 -5.95 -9.46
CA TRP A 120 -14.10 -6.57 -10.54
C TRP A 120 -14.92 -7.72 -11.07
N THR A 121 -15.35 -7.65 -12.33
CA THR A 121 -16.25 -8.65 -12.92
C THR A 121 -15.58 -9.49 -13.99
N GLU A 122 -14.29 -9.25 -14.22
CA GLU A 122 -13.56 -9.97 -15.26
C GLU A 122 -12.93 -11.24 -14.68
N ARG A 123 -12.01 -11.81 -15.42
CA ARG A 123 -11.41 -13.10 -15.04
C ARG A 123 -10.81 -13.02 -13.63
N GLY A 124 -11.11 -14.02 -12.84
CA GLY A 124 -10.69 -14.06 -11.44
C GLY A 124 -11.71 -13.51 -10.48
N GLY A 125 -12.76 -12.87 -10.99
CA GLY A 125 -13.84 -12.34 -10.18
C GLY A 125 -15.08 -13.22 -10.21
N PRO A 126 -16.22 -12.68 -9.74
CA PRO A 126 -16.36 -11.31 -9.26
C PRO A 126 -15.75 -11.11 -7.87
N ALA A 127 -15.25 -9.91 -7.64
CA ALA A 127 -14.69 -9.53 -6.34
C ALA A 127 -14.93 -8.04 -6.12
N THR A 128 -15.32 -7.69 -4.91
CA THR A 128 -15.50 -6.29 -4.55
C THR A 128 -14.13 -5.71 -4.19
N ILE A 129 -13.77 -4.61 -4.83
CA ILE A 129 -12.52 -3.91 -4.53
C ILE A 129 -12.82 -2.89 -3.45
N VAL A 130 -12.11 -2.99 -2.33
CA VAL A 130 -12.35 -2.15 -1.16
C VAL A 130 -11.14 -1.25 -0.92
N PRO A 131 -11.12 -0.07 -1.55
CA PRO A 131 -10.06 0.87 -1.26
C PRO A 131 -10.29 1.53 0.08
N MET A 132 -9.23 1.67 0.87
CA MET A 132 -9.34 2.17 2.23
C MET A 132 -8.28 3.23 2.50
N PHE A 133 -8.58 4.08 3.49
CA PHE A 133 -7.63 5.01 4.05
C PHE A 133 -7.76 4.94 5.56
N LEU A 134 -6.78 4.33 6.22
CA LEU A 134 -6.90 3.98 7.63
C LEU A 134 -5.83 4.59 8.52
N LEU A 135 -4.70 5.05 7.99
CA LEU A 135 -3.59 5.59 8.77
C LEU A 135 -3.01 4.56 9.74
N TYR A 136 -2.50 5.04 10.87
CA TYR A 136 -1.85 4.24 11.88
C TYR A 136 -2.15 4.85 13.24
N ASP A 137 -2.06 4.02 14.27
CA ASP A 137 -2.41 4.48 15.62
C ASP A 137 -1.35 4.12 16.66
N TYR A 138 -0.14 3.78 16.21
CA TYR A 138 0.99 3.46 17.09
C TYR A 138 0.79 2.16 17.87
N SER A 139 -0.18 1.33 17.51
CA SER A 139 -0.42 0.09 18.25
C SER A 139 0.47 -1.06 17.79
N PHE A 140 1.19 -0.90 16.66
CA PHE A 140 2.22 -1.88 16.31
C PHE A 140 3.49 -1.54 17.10
N LEU A 141 3.47 -1.88 18.37
CA LEU A 141 4.51 -1.46 19.31
C LEU A 141 5.81 -2.22 19.07
N PRO A 142 6.95 -1.54 19.19
CA PRO A 142 8.23 -2.25 19.18
C PRO A 142 8.39 -3.07 20.46
N GLU A 143 9.28 -4.05 20.38
CA GLU A 143 9.51 -4.91 21.52
C GLU A 143 9.97 -4.10 22.72
N GLY A 144 9.39 -4.40 23.89
CA GLY A 144 9.69 -3.73 25.12
C GLY A 144 8.79 -2.56 25.43
N ALA A 145 7.92 -2.15 24.50
CA ALA A 145 7.01 -1.04 24.73
C ALA A 145 5.62 -1.56 25.05
N ASN A 146 4.96 -0.91 25.99
CA ASN A 146 3.59 -1.24 26.38
C ASN A 146 2.61 -0.10 26.10
N SER A 147 3.09 0.99 25.53
CA SER A 147 2.24 2.15 25.25
C SER A 147 2.84 2.94 24.10
N LYS A 148 2.01 3.82 23.53
CA LYS A 148 2.47 4.73 22.49
C LYS A 148 3.68 5.54 22.94
N ALA A 149 3.59 6.11 24.16
CA ALA A 149 4.67 6.95 24.65
C ALA A 149 5.97 6.17 24.78
N GLU A 150 5.88 4.94 25.31
CA GLU A 150 7.06 4.11 25.45
C GLU A 150 7.63 3.72 24.08
N GLY A 151 6.74 3.39 23.13
CA GLY A 151 7.18 3.01 21.79
C GLY A 151 7.90 4.15 21.08
N VAL A 152 7.32 5.34 21.14
CA VAL A 152 7.93 6.51 20.50
C VAL A 152 9.28 6.83 21.17
N ALA A 153 9.36 6.70 22.50
CA ALA A 153 10.61 6.93 23.21
C ALA A 153 11.69 5.94 22.78
N ILE A 154 11.33 4.66 22.65
CA ILE A 154 12.29 3.64 22.20
C ILE A 154 12.76 3.96 20.78
N ALA A 155 11.84 4.33 19.89
CA ALA A 155 12.21 4.66 18.51
C ALA A 155 13.16 5.85 18.50
N LYS A 156 12.85 6.89 19.27
CA LYS A 156 13.69 8.08 19.32
C LYS A 156 15.09 7.74 19.83
N GLU A 157 15.15 6.91 20.87
CA GLU A 157 16.42 6.48 21.44
C GLU A 157 17.28 5.78 20.39
N ARG A 158 16.68 5.06 19.46
CA ARG A 158 17.37 4.33 18.42
C ARG A 158 17.45 5.11 17.12
N ASN A 159 17.11 6.39 17.14
CA ASN A 159 17.16 7.28 15.99
C ASN A 159 16.24 6.86 14.86
N VAL A 160 15.12 6.25 15.20
CA VAL A 160 14.10 5.90 14.21
C VAL A 160 12.93 6.86 14.41
N VAL A 161 12.79 7.81 13.48
CA VAL A 161 11.74 8.83 13.54
C VAL A 161 11.10 8.92 12.18
N ALA A 162 9.78 8.85 12.16
CA ALA A 162 9.06 9.00 10.90
C ALA A 162 8.75 10.45 10.64
N THR A 163 8.89 10.85 9.42
CA THR A 163 8.57 12.20 9.02
C THR A 163 7.11 12.54 9.24
N UNK A 164 6.46 11.68 9.23
CA UNK A 164 5.16 11.81 9.54
C UNK A 164 4.86 12.48 10.78
N GLU A 165 5.68 12.33 11.69
CA GLU A 165 5.44 13.01 12.98
C GLU A 165 5.44 14.53 12.83
N PHE A 166 6.13 15.04 11.84
CA PHE A 166 6.27 16.47 11.67
C PHE A 166 5.43 17.04 10.53
N LEU A 167 5.22 16.29 9.49
CA LEU A 167 4.62 16.82 8.27
C LEU A 167 3.19 16.37 8.04
N LEU A 168 2.72 15.33 8.73
CA LEU A 168 1.36 14.85 8.57
C LEU A 168 0.50 15.35 9.73
N SER A 169 -0.25 16.41 9.46
CA SER A 169 -1.13 17.01 10.45
C SER A 169 -2.41 16.19 10.60
N PRO A 170 -2.87 15.95 11.82
CA PRO A 170 -4.14 15.25 12.00
C PRO A 170 -5.36 16.17 12.09
N GLU A 171 -5.20 17.47 11.83
CA GLU A 171 -6.33 18.40 11.98
C GLU A 171 -7.56 17.93 11.23
N PRO A 172 -8.78 18.03 11.77
CA PRO A 172 -9.13 18.63 13.07
C PRO A 172 -9.12 17.65 14.24
N TYR A 173 -8.60 16.47 14.05
CA TYR A 173 -8.53 15.49 15.14
C TYR A 173 -7.39 15.87 16.08
N PRO A 174 -7.50 15.50 17.36
CA PRO A 174 -6.44 15.87 18.30
C PRO A 174 -5.13 15.15 18.05
N THR A 175 -5.18 13.93 17.50
CA THR A 175 -3.98 13.16 17.24
C THR A 175 -4.16 12.33 15.97
N ARG A 176 -3.06 11.81 15.44
CA ARG A 176 -3.14 10.91 14.28
C ARG A 176 -3.86 9.62 14.63
N ASP A 177 -3.63 9.10 15.84
CA ASP A 177 -4.33 7.89 16.24
C ASP A 177 -5.83 8.13 16.38
N ALA A 178 -6.27 9.30 16.81
CA ALA A 178 -7.70 9.60 16.83
C ALA A 178 -8.28 9.60 15.42
N TRP A 179 -7.55 10.18 14.46
CA TRP A 179 -8.00 10.16 13.07
C TRP A 179 -8.07 8.72 12.55
N CYS A 180 -7.03 7.93 12.84
CA CYS A 180 -7.02 6.52 12.47
C CYS A 180 -8.26 5.80 13.01
N HIS A 181 -8.59 6.03 14.28
CA HIS A 181 -9.73 5.35 14.89
C HIS A 181 -11.05 5.75 14.24
N GLU A 182 -11.18 7.00 13.86
CA GLU A 182 -12.37 7.45 13.16
C GLU A 182 -12.48 6.77 11.79
N ARG A 183 -11.33 6.67 11.09
CA ARG A 183 -11.31 6.01 9.79
C ARG A 183 -11.63 4.53 9.90
N VAL A 184 -11.09 3.88 10.91
CA VAL A 184 -11.36 2.46 11.13
C VAL A 184 -12.85 2.25 11.40
N ALA A 185 -13.45 3.08 12.26
CA ALA A 185 -14.87 2.94 12.58
C ALA A 185 -15.75 3.18 11.35
N ALA A 186 -15.45 4.22 10.58
CA ALA A 186 -16.25 4.51 9.39
C ALA A 186 -16.09 3.41 8.33
N THR A 187 -14.93 2.89 8.18
CA THR A 187 -14.68 1.80 7.24
C THR A 187 -15.33 0.49 7.67
N UNK A 188 -15.21 0.18 8.83
CA UNK A 188 -15.82 -0.89 9.38
C UNK A 188 -17.23 -0.85 9.12
N ALA A 189 -17.96 0.36 9.25
CA ALA A 189 -19.39 0.48 8.98
C ALA A 189 -19.72 0.15 7.52
N ARG A 190 -18.91 0.55 6.61
CA ARG A 190 -19.09 0.20 5.22
C ARG A 190 -18.79 -1.28 4.91
N UNK A 191 -17.82 -1.76 5.56
CA UNK A 191 -17.46 -3.03 5.38
C UNK A 191 -18.51 -3.92 5.75
N GLU A 192 -19.36 -3.57 6.82
CA GLU A 192 -20.49 -4.39 7.31
C GLU A 192 -21.68 -4.44 6.34
N GLN A 193 -21.74 -3.55 5.39
CA GLN A 193 -22.78 -3.55 4.37
C GLN A 193 -22.47 -4.45 3.19
N LEU A 194 -21.29 -5.02 3.14
CA LEU A 194 -20.89 -5.87 2.01
C LEU A 194 -21.64 -7.19 2.03
N ASP A 195 -21.84 -7.75 0.82
CA ASP A 195 -22.34 -9.12 0.69
C ASP A 195 -21.21 -10.05 1.14
N TRP A 196 -21.38 -10.70 2.29
CA TRP A 196 -20.33 -11.51 2.87
C TRP A 196 -19.93 -12.69 1.99
N MET A 197 -20.77 -13.09 1.04
CA MET A 197 -20.45 -14.20 0.16
C MET A 197 -19.56 -13.80 -1.02
N GLN A 198 -19.52 -12.50 -1.36
CA GLN A 198 -18.68 -12.09 -2.48
C GLN A 198 -17.27 -11.80 -1.99
N PRO A 199 -16.25 -12.39 -2.64
CA PRO A 199 -14.88 -12.12 -2.22
C PRO A 199 -14.51 -10.66 -2.33
N THR A 200 -13.55 -10.23 -1.51
CA THR A 200 -13.05 -8.86 -1.54
C THR A 200 -11.58 -8.82 -1.88
N VAL A 201 -11.18 -7.72 -2.48
CA VAL A 201 -9.78 -7.32 -2.60
C VAL A 201 -9.62 -6.09 -1.72
N LEU A 202 -8.91 -6.23 -0.61
CA LEU A 202 -8.72 -5.12 0.32
C LEU A 202 -7.47 -4.35 -0.10
N VAL A 203 -7.60 -3.04 -0.19
CA VAL A 203 -6.50 -2.18 -0.64
C VAL A 203 -6.31 -1.08 0.39
N ASN A 204 -5.10 -1.00 0.96
CA ASN A 204 -4.76 0.04 1.93
C ASN A 204 -3.28 0.33 1.78
N HIS A 205 -2.88 1.58 1.98
CA HIS A 205 -1.46 1.89 1.87
C HIS A 205 -0.66 1.18 2.95
N PHE A 206 -1.19 1.12 4.17
CA PHE A 206 -0.51 0.48 5.29
C PHE A 206 -0.95 -0.97 5.40
N PRO A 207 -0.08 -1.88 5.87
CA PRO A 207 -0.52 -3.26 6.06
C PRO A 207 -1.63 -3.36 7.10
N LEU A 208 -2.52 -4.33 6.91
CA LEU A 208 -3.61 -4.55 7.84
C LEU A 208 -3.20 -5.37 9.06
N LEU A 209 -2.03 -6.01 8.98
CA LEU A 209 -1.50 -6.86 10.04
C LEU A 209 -0.13 -6.36 10.45
N ARG A 210 0.26 -6.70 11.67
CA ARG A 210 1.59 -6.39 12.14
C ARG A 210 2.67 -7.29 11.52
N GLN A 211 2.32 -8.52 11.17
CA GLN A 211 3.31 -9.50 10.71
C GLN A 211 4.19 -9.02 9.55
N PRO A 212 3.66 -8.33 8.54
CA PRO A 212 4.56 -7.82 7.49
C PRO A 212 5.68 -6.92 8.03
N CYS A 213 5.44 -6.24 9.12
CA CYS A 213 6.46 -5.37 9.70
C CYS A 213 7.63 -6.13 10.31
N ASP A 214 7.50 -7.45 10.49
CA ASP A 214 8.60 -8.26 10.99
C ASP A 214 9.81 -8.24 10.05
N ALA A 215 9.61 -7.86 8.80
CA ALA A 215 10.70 -7.76 7.82
C ALA A 215 11.41 -6.42 7.84
N LEU A 216 10.94 -5.45 8.61
CA LEU A 216 11.54 -4.12 8.62
C LEU A 216 12.97 -4.16 9.11
N PHE A 217 13.85 -3.43 8.41
CA PHE A 217 15.23 -3.30 8.83
C PHE A 217 15.31 -2.56 10.18
N TYR A 218 14.46 -1.54 10.36
CA TYR A 218 14.35 -0.83 11.63
C TYR A 218 13.01 -1.19 12.25
N PRO A 219 12.97 -2.17 13.16
CA PRO A 219 11.69 -2.68 13.68
C PRO A 219 10.80 -1.60 14.30
N GLU A 220 11.41 -0.57 14.88
CA GLU A 220 10.65 0.49 15.55
C GLU A 220 9.78 1.29 14.59
N PHE A 221 10.08 1.24 13.29
CA PHE A 221 9.26 1.92 12.29
C PHE A 221 7.84 1.36 12.25
N SER A 222 7.62 0.17 12.81
CA SER A 222 6.29 -0.43 12.85
C SER A 222 5.24 0.49 13.49
N LEU A 223 5.67 1.40 14.38
CA LEU A 223 4.74 2.35 15.00
C LEU A 223 3.91 3.11 13.99
N TRP A 224 4.47 3.37 12.82
CA TRP A 224 3.82 4.18 11.79
C TRP A 224 3.29 3.33 10.64
N CYS A 225 2.95 2.06 10.91
CA CYS A 225 2.64 1.14 9.81
C CYS A 225 1.23 0.56 9.85
N GLY A 226 0.39 0.99 10.80
CA GLY A 226 -0.97 0.48 10.81
C GLY A 226 -1.58 0.42 12.19
N THR A 227 -2.58 -0.45 12.33
CA THR A 227 -3.34 -0.54 13.57
C THR A 227 -3.71 -2.00 13.83
N THR A 228 -3.71 -2.40 15.11
CA THR A 228 -4.15 -3.74 15.48
C THR A 228 -5.66 -3.92 15.31
N LYS A 229 -6.39 -2.84 15.12
CA LYS A 229 -7.86 -2.92 15.00
C LYS A 229 -8.31 -3.63 13.73
N THR A 230 -7.44 -3.79 12.73
CA THR A 230 -7.79 -4.45 11.48
C THR A 230 -7.28 -5.89 11.40
N ALA A 231 -6.88 -6.47 12.52
CA ALA A 231 -6.15 -7.75 12.51
C ALA A 231 -6.96 -8.91 11.93
N ASP A 232 -8.30 -8.85 11.96
CA ASP A 232 -9.11 -9.93 11.43
C ASP A 232 -9.86 -9.57 10.16
N TRP A 233 -9.59 -8.41 9.56
CA TRP A 233 -10.39 -7.95 8.44
C TRP A 233 -10.25 -8.85 7.21
N HIS A 234 -9.06 -9.41 6.99
CA HIS A 234 -8.85 -10.25 5.81
C HIS A 234 -9.66 -11.55 5.85
N THR A 235 -9.92 -12.07 7.05
CA THR A 235 -10.78 -13.24 7.17
C THR A 235 -12.23 -12.84 7.35
N ARG A 236 -12.48 -11.80 8.12
CA ARG A 236 -13.84 -11.37 8.42
C ARG A 236 -14.60 -10.92 7.18
N TYR A 237 -13.92 -10.29 6.24
CA TYR A 237 -14.57 -9.75 5.05
C TYR A 237 -14.25 -10.54 3.78
N ASN A 238 -13.90 -11.81 3.95
CA ASN A 238 -13.78 -12.76 2.84
C ASN A 238 -12.79 -12.27 1.78
N ALA A 239 -11.62 -11.78 2.22
CA ALA A 239 -10.64 -11.25 1.29
C ALA A 239 -9.90 -12.37 0.55
N VAL A 240 -9.70 -12.19 -0.72
CA VAL A 240 -8.79 -13.02 -1.50
C VAL A 240 -7.43 -12.37 -1.70
N UNK A 241 -7.30 -11.08 -1.49
CA UNK A 241 -6.09 -10.38 -1.56
C UNK A 241 -6.09 -9.21 -0.61
N UNK A 242 -5.00 -8.82 -0.11
CA UNK A 242 -4.67 -7.66 0.53
C UNK A 242 -3.59 -7.07 -0.20
N VAL A 243 -3.70 -5.88 -0.61
CA VAL A 243 -2.70 -5.15 -1.39
C VAL A 243 -2.29 -3.93 -0.59
N TYR A 244 -1.00 -3.74 -0.39
CA TYR A 244 -0.51 -2.65 0.45
C TYR A 244 0.89 -2.23 -0.03
N GLY A 245 1.41 -1.17 0.58
CA GLY A 245 2.74 -0.68 0.29
C GLY A 245 3.43 -0.25 1.56
N HIS A 246 4.01 0.95 1.52
CA HIS A 246 4.56 1.65 2.68
C HIS A 246 5.90 1.11 3.18
N LEU A 247 6.08 -0.20 3.21
CA LEU A 247 7.28 -0.79 3.80
C LEU A 247 8.46 -0.77 2.84
N HIS A 248 8.20 -0.57 1.56
CA HIS A 248 9.23 -0.64 0.50
C HIS A 248 9.92 -2.00 0.47
N ILE A 249 9.16 -3.06 0.75
CA ILE A 249 9.65 -4.44 0.71
C ILE A 249 8.69 -5.24 -0.16
N PRO A 250 8.81 -5.13 -1.49
CA PRO A 250 7.86 -5.83 -2.38
C PRO A 250 8.00 -7.33 -2.25
N ARG A 251 6.86 -8.00 -2.00
CA ARG A 251 6.86 -9.44 -1.79
C ARG A 251 5.43 -9.95 -1.74
N THR A 252 5.31 -11.26 -1.79
CA THR A 252 4.04 -11.96 -1.62
C THR A 252 4.12 -12.82 -0.39
N THR A 253 3.13 -12.72 0.49
CA THR A 253 3.05 -13.54 1.70
C THR A 253 1.62 -14.02 1.86
N TRP A 254 1.44 -15.03 2.73
CA TRP A 254 0.11 -15.53 3.07
C TRP A 254 -0.07 -15.49 4.57
N TYR A 255 -1.24 -15.03 5.00
CA TYR A 255 -1.62 -15.03 6.40
C TYR A 255 -3.03 -15.58 6.48
N ASP A 256 -3.23 -16.63 7.29
CA ASP A 256 -4.54 -17.24 7.43
C ASP A 256 -5.14 -17.65 6.08
N GLY A 257 -4.27 -18.10 5.17
CA GLY A 257 -4.71 -18.54 3.85
C GLY A 257 -5.01 -17.44 2.86
N VAL A 258 -4.86 -16.17 3.25
CA VAL A 258 -5.13 -15.04 2.37
C VAL A 258 -3.81 -14.49 1.84
N ARG A 259 -3.77 -14.20 0.54
CA ARG A 259 -2.59 -13.67 -0.12
C ARG A 259 -2.45 -12.17 0.19
N PHE A 260 -1.24 -11.77 0.58
CA PHE A 260 -0.90 -10.38 0.83
C PHE A 260 0.19 -9.98 -0.14
N GLU A 261 -0.03 -8.87 -0.85
CA GLU A 261 0.91 -8.35 -1.84
C GLU A 261 1.41 -6.98 -1.41
N GLU A 262 2.71 -6.88 -1.11
CA GLU A 262 3.35 -5.58 -0.91
C GLU A 262 3.88 -5.15 -2.26
N VAL A 263 3.40 -4.02 -2.78
CA VAL A 263 3.60 -3.68 -4.19
C VAL A 263 4.39 -2.40 -4.39
N SER A 264 5.22 -2.03 -3.42
CA SER A 264 6.01 -0.79 -3.48
C SER A 264 7.04 -0.81 -4.61
N VAL A 265 7.22 0.37 -5.21
CA VAL A 265 8.42 0.63 -6.01
C VAL A 265 9.56 1.05 -5.08
N GLY A 266 9.35 2.12 -4.30
CA GLY A 266 10.36 2.60 -3.37
C GLY A 266 11.30 3.60 -4.00
N TYR A 267 12.35 3.94 -3.27
CA TYR A 267 13.34 4.90 -3.74
C TYR A 267 14.34 4.25 -4.69
N PRO A 268 14.97 5.04 -5.56
CA PRO A 268 15.94 4.45 -6.50
C PRO A 268 17.04 3.63 -5.82
N ARG A 269 17.56 4.08 -4.66
CA ARG A 269 18.59 3.33 -3.97
C ARG A 269 18.09 1.95 -3.53
N GLU A 270 16.78 1.79 -3.39
CA GLU A 270 16.21 0.51 -2.99
C GLU A 270 15.98 -0.41 -4.18
N TRP A 271 15.34 0.12 -5.26
CA TRP A 271 14.95 -0.77 -6.35
C TRP A 271 16.08 -1.03 -7.34
N ARG A 272 17.13 -0.23 -7.36
CA ARG A 272 18.25 -0.50 -8.26
C ARG A 272 18.93 -1.82 -7.97
N ARG A 273 18.74 -2.35 -6.78
CA ARG A 273 19.30 -3.65 -6.39
C ARG A 273 18.42 -4.83 -6.78
N ARG A 274 17.22 -4.56 -7.31
CA ARG A 274 16.31 -5.61 -7.75
C ARG A 274 16.46 -5.80 -9.26
N LYS A 275 16.06 -6.99 -9.71
CA LYS A 275 15.99 -7.20 -11.15
C LYS A 275 14.89 -6.29 -11.71
N PRO A 276 15.21 -5.53 -12.74
CA PRO A 276 14.23 -4.58 -13.28
C PRO A 276 13.38 -5.24 -14.32
N TYR A 277 12.17 -5.58 -13.97
CA TYR A 277 11.28 -5.97 -15.01
C TYR A 277 9.92 -5.43 -14.69
N SER A 278 8.89 -6.20 -14.51
CA SER A 278 7.56 -5.65 -14.41
C SER A 278 7.36 -4.93 -13.08
N TRP A 279 6.97 -3.65 -13.12
CA TRP A 279 6.65 -2.92 -11.90
C TRP A 279 5.24 -3.20 -11.44
N LEU A 280 4.33 -3.48 -12.39
CA LEU A 280 2.94 -3.73 -12.04
C LEU A 280 2.80 -5.13 -11.49
N ARG A 281 2.09 -5.25 -10.37
CA ARG A 281 1.84 -6.54 -9.76
C ARG A 281 0.45 -7.03 -10.14
N GLN A 282 0.35 -8.26 -10.63
CA GLN A 282 -0.94 -8.83 -10.99
C GLN A 282 -1.71 -9.23 -9.74
N VAL A 283 -2.93 -8.71 -9.61
CA VAL A 283 -3.80 -9.00 -8.48
C VAL A 283 -4.85 -10.03 -8.87
N LEU A 284 -5.60 -9.77 -9.92
CA LEU A 284 -6.56 -10.72 -10.47
C LEU A 284 -6.45 -10.73 -11.98
N PRO A 285 -6.58 -11.88 -12.65
CA PRO A 285 -6.77 -13.19 -12.01
C PRO A 285 -5.56 -13.58 -11.19
N ASP A 286 -5.78 -14.52 -10.28
CA ASP A 286 -4.75 -14.95 -9.35
C ASP A 286 -3.51 -15.43 -10.11
N PRO A 287 -2.35 -14.85 -9.88
CA PRO A 287 -1.14 -15.35 -10.55
C PRO A 287 -0.73 -16.70 -9.97
N GLN A 288 -0.04 -17.49 -10.79
CA GLN A 288 0.41 -18.81 -10.39
C GLN A 288 1.84 -18.70 -9.85
N TYR A 289 2.00 -18.87 -8.55
CA TYR A 289 3.32 -18.87 -7.91
C TYR A 289 3.64 -20.28 -7.45
N ALA A 290 4.84 -20.75 -7.81
CA ALA A 290 5.33 -22.00 -7.24
C ALA A 290 5.65 -21.78 -5.77
N PRO A 291 5.33 -22.75 -4.89
CA PRO A 291 5.66 -22.60 -3.47
C PRO A 291 7.16 -22.38 -3.29
N GLY A 292 7.50 -21.41 -2.47
CA GLY A 292 8.89 -21.09 -2.19
C GLY A 292 9.66 -20.45 -3.34
N TYR A 293 9.02 -20.19 -4.43
CA TYR A 293 9.66 -19.63 -5.61
C TYR A 293 10.01 -18.17 -5.39
N LEU A 294 11.26 -17.83 -5.67
CA LEU A 294 11.67 -16.43 -5.72
C LEU A 294 11.19 -15.86 -7.04
N ASN A 295 10.32 -14.89 -6.94
CA ASN A 295 9.75 -14.28 -8.12
C ASN A 295 10.76 -13.35 -8.76
N ASP A 296 11.14 -13.65 -9.98
CA ASP A 296 12.08 -12.81 -10.70
C ASP A 296 11.44 -11.54 -11.23
N PHE A 297 10.14 -11.38 -11.06
CA PHE A 297 9.42 -10.25 -11.62
C PHE A 297 9.25 -9.17 -10.57
N GLY A 298 9.96 -8.06 -10.74
CA GLY A 298 9.82 -6.93 -9.86
C GLY A 298 10.42 -7.10 -8.49
N GLY A 299 11.16 -8.17 -8.29
CA GLY A 299 11.88 -8.32 -7.05
C GLY A 299 11.09 -8.87 -5.88
N HIS A 300 9.85 -9.26 -6.07
CA HIS A 300 9.11 -9.85 -4.96
C HIS A 300 9.29 -11.36 -4.96
N PHE A 301 9.02 -11.96 -3.81
CA PHE A 301 9.17 -13.40 -3.65
C PHE A 301 8.17 -13.93 -2.62
N VAL A 302 8.03 -15.26 -2.60
CA VAL A 302 7.13 -15.92 -1.66
C VAL A 302 7.87 -16.21 -0.37
N ILE A 303 7.33 -15.73 0.74
CA ILE A 303 7.90 -16.02 2.06
C ILE A 303 7.30 -17.32 2.57
N THR A 304 8.13 -18.33 2.74
CA THR A 304 7.65 -19.59 3.28
C THR A 304 7.65 -19.55 4.81
N PRO A 305 6.90 -20.47 5.45
CA PRO A 305 6.97 -20.58 6.91
C PRO A 305 8.40 -20.82 7.41
N GLU A 306 9.18 -21.62 6.69
CA GLU A 306 10.56 -21.86 7.08
C GLU A 306 11.38 -20.58 7.05
N MET A 307 11.23 -19.79 6.00
CA MET A 307 11.95 -18.51 5.91
C MET A 307 11.56 -17.60 7.07
N ARG A 308 10.29 -17.59 7.44
CA ARG A 308 9.83 -16.77 8.54
C ARG A 308 10.46 -17.22 9.86
N THR A 309 10.52 -18.53 10.08
CA THR A 309 11.14 -19.08 11.27
C THR A 309 12.63 -18.71 11.33
N GLN A 310 13.33 -18.82 10.21
CA GLN A 310 14.74 -18.46 10.16
C GLN A 310 14.96 -16.99 10.46
N ALA A 311 14.10 -16.14 9.94
CA ALA A 311 14.22 -14.70 10.18
C ALA A 311 14.00 -14.40 11.67
N ALA A 312 13.03 -15.05 12.28
CA ALA A 312 12.76 -14.85 13.71
C ALA A 312 13.95 -15.30 14.55
N GLN A 313 14.56 -16.45 14.21
CA GLN A 313 15.72 -16.92 14.92
C GLN A 313 16.91 -15.97 14.76
N PHE A 314 17.10 -15.43 13.58
CA PHE A 314 18.18 -14.47 13.33
C PHE A 314 18.01 -13.23 14.18
N ARG A 315 16.77 -12.69 14.22
CA ARG A 315 16.51 -11.50 15.04
C ARG A 315 16.74 -11.78 16.52
N GLU A 316 16.36 -12.98 16.97
CA GLU A 316 16.59 -13.34 18.38
C GLU A 316 18.08 -13.37 18.70
N ARG A 317 18.89 -13.94 17.80
CA ARG A 317 20.33 -13.95 18.00
C ARG A 317 20.92 -12.54 18.06
N LEU A 318 20.43 -11.66 17.21
CA LEU A 318 20.89 -10.26 17.25
C LEU A 318 20.56 -9.61 18.59
N ARG A 319 19.35 -9.83 19.09
CA ARG A 319 18.95 -9.28 20.39
C ARG A 319 19.87 -9.77 21.51
N GLN A 320 20.17 -11.05 21.49
CA GLN A 320 21.03 -11.62 22.52
C GLN A 320 22.44 -11.00 22.49
N ARG A 321 22.94 -10.72 21.29
CA ARG A 321 24.25 -10.06 21.19
C ARG A 321 24.22 -8.64 21.74
N GLN A 322 23.13 -7.92 21.48
CA GLN A 322 23.03 -6.53 21.94
C GLN A 322 22.86 -6.43 23.45
N SER A 323 22.38 -7.48 24.09
CA SER A 323 22.17 -7.46 25.55
C SER A 323 23.42 -7.85 26.32
N ARG A 324 24.53 -8.24 25.66
CA ARG A 324 25.79 -8.55 26.30
C ARG A 324 26.73 -7.34 26.31
#